data_65f368e4b4b49ac23ecac4d497349827
#
_entry.id   65f368e4b4b49ac23ecac4d497349827
#
_cell.length_a   1.000
_cell.length_b   1.000
_cell.length_c   1.000
_cell.angle_alpha   90.00
_cell.angle_beta   90.00
_cell.angle_gamma   90.00
#
_symmetry.space_group_name_H-M   'P 1'
#
loop_
_entity.id
_entity.type
_entity.pdbx_description
1 polymer ?
#
loop_
_entity_poly.entity_id
_entity_poly.type
_entity_poly.pdbx_seq_one_letter_code
_entity_poly.pdbx_strand_id
1 'polypeptide(L)'
;LPSKGAKLRQHCAELALNDALDSLALEEQGVYIAVLDATNTTKERRAWIRDKVEAHEGHVKLVCVETVLTDEKKVWDNVKEAKLKSPDYKGMTPEETMEDFFKRIAAYKSVYEPCHQEEGIPFIRLTNAGEQVLGFKTQGFLCARIMQLIDSLRLSLRPILLTRCGECEFEAQGRIGGDSRLTPVGHLYAEALARGLLQGRKRYGILPVVWTSTRLRARQTVIGLQSAVNDANEEAIAEGGDSEDEGEGQGNGGGGGGGGGGGGGRRGKGSGSLLRDLDVLEVSALDEIDAGALEGMYAEDFAKASRGCHYPEQHKKRVADKLNVKFPDGENYRDVFARLESLLLEMVAEPQPVVVVAHLAVLRVIYGYLKGVEPAQCPHLKIPMHCVVQLNPKGYGYEEWRHYPLMDNEIDEEQPTRRVSS
;
A
#
# COMPACT_ATOMS: atom_id res chain seq x y z
N LEU A 1 41.88 -20.50 -11.72
CA LEU A 1 41.93 -19.65 -10.52
C LEU A 1 40.85 -18.58 -10.65
N PRO A 2 40.05 -18.31 -9.59
CA PRO A 2 39.01 -17.28 -9.66
C PRO A 2 39.64 -15.90 -9.92
N SER A 3 38.96 -15.07 -10.73
CA SER A 3 39.41 -13.72 -11.04
C SER A 3 39.52 -12.87 -9.76
N LYS A 4 40.39 -11.83 -9.77
CA LYS A 4 40.52 -10.89 -8.62
C LYS A 4 39.17 -10.35 -8.15
N GLY A 5 38.25 -10.06 -9.08
CA GLY A 5 36.90 -9.61 -8.79
C GLY A 5 36.01 -10.68 -8.14
N ALA A 6 36.18 -11.96 -8.48
CA ALA A 6 35.43 -13.05 -7.83
C ALA A 6 35.84 -13.23 -6.36
N LYS A 7 37.15 -13.12 -6.06
CA LYS A 7 37.66 -13.18 -4.68
C LYS A 7 37.14 -12.02 -3.84
N LEU A 8 37.11 -10.82 -4.41
CA LEU A 8 36.60 -9.64 -3.71
C LEU A 8 35.10 -9.77 -3.40
N ARG A 9 34.30 -10.20 -4.38
CA ARG A 9 32.86 -10.45 -4.15
C ARG A 9 32.61 -11.51 -3.08
N GLN A 10 33.42 -12.60 -3.05
CA GLN A 10 33.31 -13.61 -2.02
C GLN A 10 33.64 -13.04 -0.64
N HIS A 11 34.68 -12.24 -0.52
CA HIS A 11 35.06 -11.60 0.73
C HIS A 11 34.00 -10.60 1.24
N CYS A 12 33.46 -9.74 0.37
CA CYS A 12 32.36 -8.83 0.75
C CYS A 12 31.15 -9.59 1.25
N ALA A 13 30.80 -10.70 0.59
CA ALA A 13 29.65 -11.48 1.03
C ALA A 13 29.89 -12.24 2.35
N GLU A 14 31.14 -12.62 2.64
CA GLU A 14 31.53 -13.20 3.91
C GLU A 14 31.40 -12.19 5.05
N LEU A 15 31.88 -10.97 4.83
CA LEU A 15 31.71 -9.86 5.79
C LEU A 15 30.22 -9.58 6.05
N ALA A 16 29.43 -9.42 4.99
CA ALA A 16 27.99 -9.13 5.12
C ALA A 16 27.22 -10.26 5.84
N LEU A 17 27.59 -11.53 5.60
CA LEU A 17 26.96 -12.66 6.29
C LEU A 17 27.34 -12.67 7.78
N ASN A 18 28.60 -12.41 8.12
CA ASN A 18 29.05 -12.34 9.50
C ASN A 18 28.36 -11.19 10.24
N ASP A 19 28.30 -9.98 9.64
CA ASP A 19 27.57 -8.84 10.23
C ASP A 19 26.09 -9.17 10.50
N ALA A 20 25.45 -9.90 9.60
CA ALA A 20 24.07 -10.35 9.77
C ALA A 20 23.92 -11.34 10.95
N LEU A 21 24.83 -12.31 11.05
CA LEU A 21 24.81 -13.30 12.13
C LEU A 21 25.15 -12.67 13.48
N ASP A 22 26.14 -11.79 13.54
CA ASP A 22 26.52 -11.06 14.75
C ASP A 22 25.37 -10.17 15.24
N SER A 23 24.64 -9.52 14.33
CA SER A 23 23.47 -8.70 14.66
C SER A 23 22.33 -9.53 15.26
N LEU A 24 22.13 -10.77 14.80
CA LEU A 24 21.12 -11.69 15.33
C LEU A 24 21.52 -12.25 16.71
N ALA A 25 22.81 -12.29 17.03
CA ALA A 25 23.32 -12.76 18.32
C ALA A 25 23.19 -11.72 19.45
N LEU A 26 23.00 -10.44 19.12
CA LEU A 26 22.86 -9.34 20.08
C LEU A 26 21.42 -9.25 20.61
N GLU A 27 21.06 -10.06 21.61
CA GLU A 27 19.73 -10.10 22.23
C GLU A 27 19.22 -8.72 22.69
N GLU A 28 20.12 -7.83 23.12
CA GLU A 28 19.79 -6.48 23.59
C GLU A 28 19.24 -5.54 22.49
N GLN A 29 19.52 -5.82 21.21
CA GLN A 29 19.06 -4.98 20.09
C GLN A 29 17.70 -5.37 19.55
N GLY A 30 17.11 -6.50 19.97
CA GLY A 30 15.80 -6.95 19.53
C GLY A 30 15.72 -7.25 18.02
N VAL A 31 16.85 -7.56 17.36
CA VAL A 31 16.90 -7.96 15.97
C VAL A 31 16.55 -9.43 15.85
N TYR A 32 15.44 -9.75 15.20
CA TYR A 32 14.95 -11.12 15.03
C TYR A 32 15.06 -11.63 13.59
N ILE A 33 15.28 -10.75 12.60
CA ILE A 33 15.38 -11.08 11.19
C ILE A 33 16.52 -10.27 10.57
N ALA A 34 17.41 -10.96 9.87
CA ALA A 34 18.42 -10.34 9.02
C ALA A 34 18.20 -10.76 7.56
N VAL A 35 18.39 -9.83 6.61
CA VAL A 35 18.20 -10.08 5.18
C VAL A 35 19.55 -9.95 4.48
N LEU A 36 20.03 -11.04 3.88
CA LEU A 36 21.20 -11.03 3.01
C LEU A 36 20.76 -10.83 1.56
N ASP A 37 20.73 -9.58 1.11
CA ASP A 37 20.34 -9.22 -0.27
C ASP A 37 21.53 -9.43 -1.23
N ALA A 38 21.48 -10.53 -1.97
CA ALA A 38 22.48 -10.88 -2.98
C ALA A 38 21.88 -11.84 -4.02
N THR A 39 22.53 -11.99 -5.17
CA THR A 39 22.03 -12.85 -6.25
C THR A 39 21.99 -14.33 -5.88
N ASN A 40 22.94 -14.82 -5.07
CA ASN A 40 23.05 -16.20 -4.57
C ASN A 40 22.69 -17.28 -5.62
N THR A 41 23.17 -17.11 -6.86
CA THR A 41 22.69 -17.77 -8.08
C THR A 41 22.96 -19.26 -8.16
N THR A 42 23.99 -19.77 -7.47
CA THR A 42 24.40 -21.18 -7.59
C THR A 42 24.08 -21.98 -6.33
N LYS A 43 23.85 -23.27 -6.49
CA LYS A 43 23.67 -24.21 -5.37
C LYS A 43 24.86 -24.20 -4.42
N GLU A 44 26.08 -24.15 -4.98
CA GLU A 44 27.32 -24.10 -4.21
C GLU A 44 27.39 -22.87 -3.30
N ARG A 45 26.95 -21.71 -3.81
CA ARG A 45 26.87 -20.49 -3.04
C ARG A 45 25.85 -20.56 -1.89
N ARG A 46 24.69 -21.13 -2.15
CA ARG A 46 23.64 -21.31 -1.12
C ARG A 46 24.04 -22.35 -0.08
N ALA A 47 24.73 -23.43 -0.49
CA ALA A 47 25.29 -24.42 0.43
C ALA A 47 26.32 -23.78 1.37
N TRP A 48 27.24 -22.95 0.83
CA TRP A 48 28.21 -22.22 1.65
C TRP A 48 27.52 -21.31 2.70
N ILE A 49 26.45 -20.61 2.33
CA ILE A 49 25.68 -19.79 3.29
C ILE A 49 25.06 -20.67 4.37
N ARG A 50 24.41 -21.79 3.99
CA ARG A 50 23.84 -22.74 4.92
C ARG A 50 24.88 -23.24 5.92
N ASP A 51 26.03 -23.70 5.44
CA ASP A 51 27.08 -24.27 6.27
C ASP A 51 27.63 -23.24 7.27
N LYS A 52 27.72 -21.96 6.88
CA LYS A 52 28.09 -20.84 7.78
C LYS A 52 27.02 -20.57 8.84
N VAL A 53 25.75 -20.60 8.46
CA VAL A 53 24.62 -20.39 9.40
C VAL A 53 24.53 -21.56 10.39
N GLU A 54 24.72 -22.80 9.93
CA GLU A 54 24.69 -24.00 10.78
C GLU A 54 25.88 -24.07 11.75
N ALA A 55 27.02 -23.49 11.36
CA ALA A 55 28.23 -23.42 12.21
C ALA A 55 28.14 -22.28 13.25
N HIS A 56 27.16 -21.39 13.16
CA HIS A 56 26.97 -20.28 14.10
C HIS A 56 26.36 -20.77 15.42
N GLU A 57 26.86 -20.31 16.56
CA GLU A 57 26.41 -20.69 17.93
C GLU A 57 25.03 -20.14 18.31
N GLY A 58 24.10 -20.01 17.42
CA GLY A 58 22.76 -19.52 17.67
C GLY A 58 21.70 -20.37 16.98
N HIS A 59 20.46 -20.34 17.47
CA HIS A 59 19.33 -20.97 16.80
C HIS A 59 18.85 -20.14 15.59
N VAL A 60 19.75 -19.89 14.63
CA VAL A 60 19.43 -19.13 13.42
C VAL A 60 18.78 -20.04 12.40
N LYS A 61 17.63 -19.64 11.85
CA LYS A 61 16.91 -20.35 10.80
C LYS A 61 17.10 -19.67 9.47
N LEU A 62 17.71 -20.39 8.52
CA LEU A 62 17.88 -19.91 7.14
C LEU A 62 16.62 -20.17 6.31
N VAL A 63 16.16 -19.16 5.58
CA VAL A 63 15.11 -19.28 4.56
C VAL A 63 15.59 -18.54 3.30
N CYS A 64 15.59 -19.20 2.15
CA CYS A 64 15.93 -18.59 0.89
C CYS A 64 14.66 -18.01 0.24
N VAL A 65 14.69 -16.73 -0.15
CA VAL A 65 13.61 -16.11 -0.95
C VAL A 65 14.14 -15.96 -2.38
N GLU A 66 13.52 -16.69 -3.31
CA GLU A 66 13.88 -16.71 -4.72
C GLU A 66 12.82 -15.95 -5.54
N THR A 67 13.23 -14.90 -6.24
CA THR A 67 12.36 -14.13 -7.12
C THR A 67 12.68 -14.43 -8.58
N VAL A 68 11.70 -14.89 -9.34
CA VAL A 68 11.82 -15.28 -10.74
C VAL A 68 10.86 -14.45 -11.59
N LEU A 69 11.40 -13.74 -12.57
CA LEU A 69 10.63 -12.97 -13.53
C LEU A 69 10.76 -13.61 -14.90
N THR A 70 9.68 -14.21 -15.42
CA THR A 70 9.62 -14.88 -16.73
C THR A 70 8.96 -14.04 -17.80
N ASP A 71 8.13 -13.07 -17.40
CA ASP A 71 7.43 -12.14 -18.28
C ASP A 71 8.38 -11.04 -18.75
N GLU A 72 8.74 -11.07 -20.05
CA GLU A 72 9.66 -10.10 -20.65
C GLU A 72 9.16 -8.65 -20.55
N LYS A 73 7.86 -8.41 -20.63
CA LYS A 73 7.29 -7.07 -20.48
C LYS A 73 7.52 -6.53 -19.08
N LYS A 74 7.28 -7.36 -18.05
CA LYS A 74 7.56 -6.99 -16.65
C LYS A 74 9.06 -6.77 -16.41
N VAL A 75 9.92 -7.55 -17.04
CA VAL A 75 11.38 -7.30 -17.00
C VAL A 75 11.72 -5.92 -17.57
N TRP A 76 11.16 -5.58 -18.73
CA TRP A 76 11.35 -4.29 -19.37
C TRP A 76 10.88 -3.11 -18.51
N ASP A 77 9.67 -3.21 -17.97
CA ASP A 77 9.08 -2.17 -17.13
C ASP A 77 9.92 -1.96 -15.85
N ASN A 78 10.36 -3.04 -15.22
CA ASN A 78 11.20 -2.98 -14.01
C ASN A 78 12.57 -2.35 -14.29
N VAL A 79 13.22 -2.72 -15.41
CA VAL A 79 14.51 -2.11 -15.82
C VAL A 79 14.36 -0.61 -16.06
N LYS A 80 13.31 -0.21 -16.80
CA LYS A 80 13.04 1.19 -17.11
C LYS A 80 12.76 2.02 -15.84
N GLU A 81 12.05 1.46 -14.89
CA GLU A 81 11.63 2.20 -13.69
C GLU A 81 12.74 2.27 -12.63
N ALA A 82 13.44 1.16 -12.38
CA ALA A 82 14.40 1.04 -11.30
C ALA A 82 15.85 1.36 -11.70
N LYS A 83 16.26 1.03 -12.93
CA LYS A 83 17.68 1.08 -13.30
C LYS A 83 18.10 2.35 -14.01
N LEU A 84 17.24 2.99 -14.78
CA LEU A 84 17.56 4.30 -15.39
C LEU A 84 17.83 5.39 -14.37
N LYS A 85 17.36 5.22 -13.12
CA LYS A 85 17.56 6.16 -12.00
C LYS A 85 18.68 5.73 -11.04
N SER A 86 19.32 4.58 -11.28
CA SER A 86 20.38 4.07 -10.40
C SER A 86 21.65 4.92 -10.50
N PRO A 87 22.32 5.21 -9.37
CA PRO A 87 23.61 5.88 -9.35
C PRO A 87 24.69 5.19 -10.21
N ASP A 88 24.60 3.86 -10.40
CA ASP A 88 25.54 3.05 -11.17
C ASP A 88 25.56 3.43 -12.66
N TYR A 89 24.49 4.03 -13.17
CA TYR A 89 24.34 4.41 -14.58
C TYR A 89 24.36 5.93 -14.80
N LYS A 90 24.85 6.67 -13.80
CA LYS A 90 24.91 8.14 -13.88
C LYS A 90 25.85 8.57 -15.00
N GLY A 91 25.30 9.25 -16.02
CA GLY A 91 26.05 9.77 -17.18
C GLY A 91 25.99 8.88 -18.42
N MET A 92 25.29 7.74 -18.37
CA MET A 92 24.99 6.90 -19.54
C MET A 92 23.65 7.30 -20.16
N THR A 93 23.49 7.06 -21.45
CA THR A 93 22.19 7.22 -22.11
C THR A 93 21.23 6.10 -21.68
N PRO A 94 19.90 6.28 -21.82
CA PRO A 94 18.94 5.23 -21.53
C PRO A 94 19.19 3.94 -22.34
N GLU A 95 19.59 4.07 -23.59
CA GLU A 95 19.87 2.97 -24.50
C GLU A 95 21.12 2.19 -24.05
N GLU A 96 22.21 2.86 -23.71
CA GLU A 96 23.44 2.26 -23.21
C GLU A 96 23.19 1.55 -21.87
N THR A 97 22.41 2.16 -20.98
CA THR A 97 22.03 1.57 -19.69
C THR A 97 21.23 0.28 -19.89
N MET A 98 20.31 0.28 -20.82
CA MET A 98 19.47 -0.89 -21.14
C MET A 98 20.32 -2.02 -21.72
N GLU A 99 21.22 -1.71 -22.68
CA GLU A 99 22.10 -2.71 -23.31
C GLU A 99 23.03 -3.37 -22.27
N ASP A 100 23.67 -2.58 -21.41
CA ASP A 100 24.53 -3.11 -20.35
C ASP A 100 23.75 -4.00 -19.38
N PHE A 101 22.56 -3.56 -18.98
CA PHE A 101 21.72 -4.30 -18.05
C PHE A 101 21.25 -5.65 -18.64
N PHE A 102 20.85 -5.69 -19.91
CA PHE A 102 20.48 -6.96 -20.57
C PHE A 102 21.67 -7.89 -20.75
N LYS A 103 22.89 -7.38 -21.02
CA LYS A 103 24.11 -8.18 -21.02
C LYS A 103 24.36 -8.81 -19.65
N ARG A 104 24.16 -8.06 -18.58
CA ARG A 104 24.28 -8.57 -17.19
C ARG A 104 23.22 -9.62 -16.89
N ILE A 105 21.94 -9.42 -17.26
CA ILE A 105 20.89 -10.43 -17.11
C ILE A 105 21.26 -11.71 -17.83
N ALA A 106 21.73 -11.64 -19.06
CA ALA A 106 22.12 -12.82 -19.84
C ALA A 106 23.27 -13.58 -19.17
N ALA A 107 24.27 -12.87 -18.64
CA ALA A 107 25.39 -13.46 -17.89
C ALA A 107 24.92 -14.15 -16.60
N TYR A 108 23.98 -13.56 -15.85
CA TYR A 108 23.42 -14.20 -14.66
C TYR A 108 22.53 -15.40 -15.00
N LYS A 109 21.70 -15.30 -16.04
CA LYS A 109 20.86 -16.42 -16.50
C LYS A 109 21.69 -17.64 -16.87
N SER A 110 22.90 -17.46 -17.43
CA SER A 110 23.78 -18.57 -17.83
C SER A 110 24.34 -19.41 -16.67
N VAL A 111 24.41 -18.83 -15.47
CA VAL A 111 24.93 -19.49 -14.25
C VAL A 111 23.87 -19.71 -13.17
N TYR A 112 22.63 -19.30 -13.44
CA TYR A 112 21.55 -19.41 -12.48
C TYR A 112 21.07 -20.85 -12.33
N GLU A 113 21.05 -21.32 -11.09
CA GLU A 113 20.50 -22.61 -10.67
C GLU A 113 19.32 -22.35 -9.72
N PRO A 114 18.09 -22.72 -10.10
CA PRO A 114 16.93 -22.49 -9.25
C PRO A 114 17.06 -23.27 -7.92
N CYS A 115 16.46 -22.71 -6.85
CA CYS A 115 16.36 -23.40 -5.57
C CYS A 115 15.65 -24.75 -5.75
N HIS A 116 16.21 -25.82 -5.20
CA HIS A 116 15.69 -27.15 -5.32
C HIS A 116 15.54 -27.84 -3.96
N GLN A 117 14.53 -28.69 -3.82
CA GLN A 117 14.25 -29.42 -2.57
C GLN A 117 15.42 -30.27 -2.07
N GLU A 118 16.26 -30.79 -2.99
CA GLU A 118 17.46 -31.57 -2.70
C GLU A 118 18.54 -30.78 -1.94
N GLU A 119 18.55 -29.45 -2.03
CA GLU A 119 19.47 -28.60 -1.27
C GLU A 119 19.21 -28.64 0.24
N GLY A 120 18.00 -29.13 0.64
CA GLY A 120 17.59 -29.20 2.03
C GLY A 120 17.27 -27.86 2.68
N ILE A 121 17.56 -26.74 2.02
CA ILE A 121 17.33 -25.36 2.49
C ILE A 121 15.85 -25.01 2.33
N PRO A 122 15.14 -24.51 3.36
CA PRO A 122 13.81 -23.93 3.20
C PRO A 122 13.84 -22.79 2.19
N PHE A 123 12.87 -22.73 1.28
CA PHE A 123 12.77 -21.63 0.34
C PHE A 123 11.35 -21.22 0.01
N ILE A 124 11.22 -19.97 -0.38
CA ILE A 124 9.99 -19.38 -0.92
C ILE A 124 10.32 -18.85 -2.31
N ARG A 125 9.65 -19.37 -3.34
CA ARG A 125 9.81 -18.90 -4.73
C ARG A 125 8.62 -18.04 -5.13
N LEU A 126 8.91 -16.80 -5.56
CA LEU A 126 7.94 -15.92 -6.19
C LEU A 126 8.16 -15.91 -7.69
N THR A 127 7.13 -16.17 -8.45
CA THR A 127 7.16 -16.06 -9.91
C THR A 127 6.33 -14.85 -10.34
N ASN A 128 6.88 -14.02 -11.24
CA ASN A 128 6.22 -12.87 -11.84
C ASN A 128 5.59 -11.90 -10.82
N ALA A 129 6.37 -11.56 -9.79
CA ALA A 129 5.94 -10.63 -8.75
C ALA A 129 4.68 -11.07 -7.97
N GLY A 130 4.59 -12.37 -7.65
CA GLY A 130 3.52 -12.92 -6.83
C GLY A 130 2.36 -13.54 -7.60
N GLU A 131 2.43 -13.69 -8.93
CA GLU A 131 1.45 -14.51 -9.67
C GLU A 131 1.42 -15.95 -9.17
N GLN A 132 2.57 -16.46 -8.75
CA GLN A 132 2.70 -17.79 -8.14
C GLN A 132 3.69 -17.72 -6.97
N VAL A 133 3.31 -18.26 -5.83
CA VAL A 133 4.16 -18.42 -4.65
C VAL A 133 4.28 -19.91 -4.32
N LEU A 134 5.51 -20.40 -4.22
CA LEU A 134 5.84 -21.76 -3.85
C LEU A 134 6.68 -21.78 -2.59
N GLY A 135 6.24 -22.48 -1.54
CA GLY A 135 6.99 -22.69 -0.30
C GLY A 135 7.48 -24.13 -0.15
N PHE A 136 8.73 -24.31 0.28
CA PHE A 136 9.32 -25.59 0.65
C PHE A 136 9.89 -25.53 2.06
N LYS A 137 9.48 -26.44 2.96
CA LYS A 137 9.86 -26.48 4.40
C LYS A 137 9.63 -25.16 5.14
N THR A 138 8.56 -24.45 4.80
CA THR A 138 8.24 -23.13 5.35
C THR A 138 7.30 -23.18 6.56
N GLN A 139 7.33 -24.30 7.33
CA GLN A 139 6.52 -24.46 8.53
C GLN A 139 7.00 -23.57 9.67
N GLY A 140 6.07 -23.18 10.53
CA GLY A 140 6.30 -22.37 11.70
C GLY A 140 5.82 -20.92 11.55
N PHE A 141 5.56 -20.28 12.67
CA PHE A 141 4.92 -18.96 12.74
C PHE A 141 5.62 -17.91 11.88
N LEU A 142 6.94 -17.76 12.02
CA LEU A 142 7.68 -16.72 11.30
C LEU A 142 7.70 -16.95 9.77
N CYS A 143 7.94 -18.19 9.33
CA CYS A 143 7.91 -18.52 7.89
C CYS A 143 6.52 -18.32 7.29
N ALA A 144 5.46 -18.68 8.01
CA ALA A 144 4.09 -18.45 7.56
C ALA A 144 3.79 -16.95 7.41
N ARG A 145 4.26 -16.10 8.34
CA ARG A 145 4.12 -14.64 8.26
C ARG A 145 4.93 -14.04 7.12
N ILE A 146 6.14 -14.54 6.87
CA ILE A 146 6.95 -14.11 5.72
C ILE A 146 6.25 -14.50 4.42
N MET A 147 5.72 -15.72 4.30
CA MET A 147 4.96 -16.15 3.13
C MET A 147 3.72 -15.28 2.91
N GLN A 148 2.95 -15.00 3.96
CA GLN A 148 1.77 -14.14 3.89
C GLN A 148 2.15 -12.73 3.42
N LEU A 149 3.21 -12.16 3.97
CA LEU A 149 3.72 -10.85 3.55
C LEU A 149 4.11 -10.87 2.07
N ILE A 150 4.89 -11.87 1.65
CA ILE A 150 5.37 -12.00 0.28
C ILE A 150 4.23 -12.21 -0.71
N ASP A 151 3.24 -13.04 -0.37
CA ASP A 151 2.05 -13.27 -1.21
C ASP A 151 1.19 -12.00 -1.32
N SER A 152 1.15 -11.19 -0.27
CA SER A 152 0.45 -9.89 -0.28
C SER A 152 1.21 -8.78 -1.02
N LEU A 153 2.52 -8.90 -1.22
CA LEU A 153 3.34 -7.93 -1.97
C LEU A 153 3.07 -8.00 -3.47
N ARG A 154 1.89 -7.61 -3.88
CA ARG A 154 1.59 -7.42 -5.31
C ARG A 154 2.18 -6.09 -5.75
N LEU A 155 3.12 -6.12 -6.70
CA LEU A 155 3.69 -4.94 -7.35
C LEU A 155 2.67 -4.30 -8.31
N SER A 156 1.45 -4.04 -7.85
CA SER A 156 0.51 -3.24 -8.61
C SER A 156 0.78 -1.76 -8.36
N LEU A 157 0.96 -0.99 -9.44
CA LEU A 157 1.20 0.48 -9.39
C LEU A 157 -0.04 1.27 -8.95
N ARG A 158 -0.84 0.70 -8.05
CA ARG A 158 -2.08 1.30 -7.57
C ARG A 158 -1.83 2.23 -6.39
N PRO A 159 -2.41 3.42 -6.38
CA PRO A 159 -2.25 4.33 -5.26
C PRO A 159 -3.05 3.86 -4.03
N ILE A 160 -2.51 4.18 -2.85
CA ILE A 160 -3.22 4.17 -1.59
C ILE A 160 -3.48 5.62 -1.20
N LEU A 161 -4.75 5.97 -1.01
CA LEU A 161 -5.18 7.31 -0.67
C LEU A 161 -5.61 7.34 0.79
N LEU A 162 -4.93 8.12 1.61
CA LEU A 162 -5.21 8.26 3.04
C LEU A 162 -5.85 9.61 3.29
N THR A 163 -7.03 9.62 3.93
CA THR A 163 -7.69 10.85 4.33
C THR A 163 -8.33 10.73 5.70
N ARG A 164 -8.31 11.81 6.46
CA ARG A 164 -9.11 11.92 7.68
C ARG A 164 -10.57 12.06 7.28
N CYS A 165 -11.49 11.60 8.15
CA CYS A 165 -12.89 11.99 8.04
C CYS A 165 -13.03 13.52 8.03
N GLY A 166 -14.10 14.05 7.47
CA GLY A 166 -14.42 15.47 7.55
C GLY A 166 -14.42 15.96 8.99
N GLU A 167 -14.25 17.27 9.18
CA GLU A 167 -14.31 17.90 10.50
C GLU A 167 -15.61 17.52 11.21
N CYS A 168 -15.53 17.15 12.49
CA CYS A 168 -16.69 16.81 13.30
C CYS A 168 -16.88 17.79 14.47
N GLU A 169 -18.11 17.82 15.02
CA GLU A 169 -18.48 18.75 16.08
C GLU A 169 -17.55 18.68 17.30
N PHE A 170 -17.15 17.48 17.73
CA PHE A 170 -16.27 17.30 18.89
C PHE A 170 -14.86 17.83 18.60
N GLU A 171 -14.34 17.61 17.41
CA GLU A 171 -13.05 18.15 17.02
C GLU A 171 -13.07 19.68 16.94
N ALA A 172 -14.11 20.27 16.34
CA ALA A 172 -14.30 21.72 16.30
C ALA A 172 -14.44 22.35 17.69
N GLN A 173 -14.98 21.61 18.67
CA GLN A 173 -15.08 22.01 20.07
C GLN A 173 -13.80 21.72 20.89
N GLY A 174 -12.77 21.10 20.32
CA GLY A 174 -11.57 20.70 21.05
C GLY A 174 -11.78 19.54 22.03
N ARG A 175 -12.75 18.65 21.77
CA ARG A 175 -13.00 17.45 22.57
C ARG A 175 -12.14 16.27 22.07
N ILE A 176 -11.81 15.36 22.96
CA ILE A 176 -11.05 14.15 22.70
C ILE A 176 -12.00 13.02 22.28
N GLY A 177 -11.67 12.31 21.23
CA GLY A 177 -12.38 11.09 20.81
C GLY A 177 -13.88 11.30 20.59
N GLY A 178 -14.70 10.37 21.08
CA GLY A 178 -16.14 10.35 20.93
C GLY A 178 -16.63 10.04 19.51
N ASP A 179 -17.93 10.09 19.31
CA ASP A 179 -18.56 9.83 18.02
C ASP A 179 -19.63 10.89 17.67
N SER A 180 -19.18 12.06 17.23
CA SER A 180 -20.03 13.18 16.84
C SER A 180 -20.23 13.25 15.33
N ARG A 181 -21.21 14.05 14.91
CA ARG A 181 -21.54 14.30 13.51
C ARG A 181 -20.53 15.22 12.85
N LEU A 182 -20.53 15.23 11.52
CA LEU A 182 -19.78 16.22 10.75
C LEU A 182 -20.31 17.63 10.98
N THR A 183 -19.41 18.61 10.97
CA THR A 183 -19.76 20.03 10.85
C THR A 183 -20.19 20.36 9.40
N PRO A 184 -20.77 21.53 9.13
CA PRO A 184 -21.02 21.98 7.76
C PRO A 184 -19.76 21.95 6.88
N VAL A 185 -18.60 22.30 7.43
CA VAL A 185 -17.31 22.24 6.73
C VAL A 185 -16.91 20.77 6.44
N GLY A 186 -17.17 19.86 7.38
CA GLY A 186 -16.98 18.44 7.19
C GLY A 186 -17.82 17.85 6.06
N HIS A 187 -19.06 18.30 5.92
CA HIS A 187 -19.93 17.90 4.80
C HIS A 187 -19.42 18.44 3.45
N LEU A 188 -19.02 19.72 3.39
CA LEU A 188 -18.41 20.30 2.18
C LEU A 188 -17.14 19.52 1.76
N TYR A 189 -16.34 19.10 2.75
CA TYR A 189 -15.18 18.25 2.46
C TYR A 189 -15.58 16.89 1.88
N ALA A 190 -16.62 16.23 2.41
CA ALA A 190 -17.10 14.95 1.90
C ALA A 190 -17.53 15.06 0.43
N GLU A 191 -18.25 16.13 0.05
CA GLU A 191 -18.65 16.40 -1.33
C GLU A 191 -17.43 16.67 -2.24
N ALA A 192 -16.47 17.49 -1.77
CA ALA A 192 -15.26 17.79 -2.52
C ALA A 192 -14.37 16.54 -2.75
N LEU A 193 -14.26 15.68 -1.72
CA LEU A 193 -13.57 14.39 -1.81
C LEU A 193 -14.22 13.50 -2.86
N ALA A 194 -15.56 13.44 -2.89
CA ALA A 194 -16.32 12.68 -3.87
C ALA A 194 -16.00 13.13 -5.30
N ARG A 195 -16.07 14.45 -5.56
CA ARG A 195 -15.73 15.01 -6.87
C ARG A 195 -14.30 14.67 -7.30
N GLY A 196 -13.33 14.79 -6.37
CA GLY A 196 -11.93 14.47 -6.64
C GLY A 196 -11.71 13.00 -7.00
N LEU A 197 -12.39 12.07 -6.33
CA LEU A 197 -12.28 10.63 -6.63
C LEU A 197 -12.92 10.25 -7.96
N LEU A 198 -14.06 10.86 -8.32
CA LEU A 198 -14.68 10.68 -9.64
C LEU A 198 -13.80 11.19 -10.77
N GLN A 199 -13.11 12.31 -10.58
CA GLN A 199 -12.10 12.80 -11.55
C GLN A 199 -10.90 11.84 -11.65
N GLY A 200 -10.42 11.32 -10.51
CA GLY A 200 -9.36 10.31 -10.47
C GLY A 200 -9.70 9.04 -11.25
N ARG A 201 -10.98 8.63 -11.31
CA ARG A 201 -11.45 7.53 -12.15
C ARG A 201 -11.12 7.72 -13.62
N LYS A 202 -11.29 8.93 -14.16
CA LYS A 202 -10.95 9.24 -15.56
C LYS A 202 -9.47 8.94 -15.82
N ARG A 203 -8.62 9.10 -14.81
CA ARG A 203 -7.17 8.87 -14.90
C ARG A 203 -6.78 7.41 -14.75
N TYR A 204 -7.41 6.65 -13.84
CA TYR A 204 -7.04 5.25 -13.52
C TYR A 204 -7.95 4.22 -14.16
N GLY A 205 -9.06 4.62 -14.78
CA GLY A 205 -10.02 3.73 -15.45
C GLY A 205 -10.90 2.89 -14.55
N ILE A 206 -10.66 2.92 -13.22
CA ILE A 206 -11.38 2.14 -12.20
C ILE A 206 -11.71 3.01 -10.99
N LEU A 207 -12.82 2.70 -10.30
CA LEU A 207 -13.13 3.27 -9.00
C LEU A 207 -12.28 2.58 -7.92
N PRO A 208 -11.84 3.32 -6.90
CA PRO A 208 -11.16 2.74 -5.75
C PRO A 208 -12.12 1.97 -4.85
N VAL A 209 -11.61 0.99 -4.10
CA VAL A 209 -12.30 0.44 -2.93
C VAL A 209 -12.14 1.42 -1.77
N VAL A 210 -13.22 1.68 -1.05
CA VAL A 210 -13.21 2.59 0.10
C VAL A 210 -13.24 1.79 1.40
N TRP A 211 -12.22 1.95 2.21
CA TRP A 211 -12.15 1.40 3.57
C TRP A 211 -12.39 2.51 4.58
N THR A 212 -13.39 2.33 5.42
CA THR A 212 -13.80 3.37 6.37
C THR A 212 -13.91 2.84 7.79
N SER A 213 -13.66 3.72 8.76
CA SER A 213 -13.97 3.50 10.17
C SER A 213 -15.47 3.34 10.38
N THR A 214 -15.87 2.60 11.40
CA THR A 214 -17.28 2.44 11.79
C THR A 214 -17.87 3.66 12.49
N ARG A 215 -17.04 4.66 12.85
CA ARG A 215 -17.48 5.90 13.53
C ARG A 215 -18.34 6.75 12.61
N LEU A 216 -19.38 7.38 13.18
CA LEU A 216 -20.40 8.14 12.46
C LEU A 216 -19.80 9.18 11.50
N ARG A 217 -18.83 9.96 11.97
CA ARG A 217 -18.17 10.99 11.15
C ARG A 217 -17.46 10.45 9.92
N ALA A 218 -16.84 9.25 10.01
CA ALA A 218 -16.19 8.61 8.89
C ALA A 218 -17.23 8.07 7.89
N ARG A 219 -18.28 7.43 8.39
CA ARG A 219 -19.43 6.97 7.59
C ARG A 219 -20.11 8.12 6.86
N GLN A 220 -20.37 9.26 7.54
CA GLN A 220 -20.95 10.45 6.92
C GLN A 220 -20.04 11.02 5.81
N THR A 221 -18.72 10.97 5.97
CA THR A 221 -17.78 11.37 4.92
C THR A 221 -17.92 10.47 3.68
N VAL A 222 -18.13 9.16 3.88
CA VAL A 222 -18.26 8.18 2.79
C VAL A 222 -19.64 8.20 2.12
N ILE A 223 -20.72 8.50 2.85
CA ILE A 223 -22.06 8.61 2.28
C ILE A 223 -22.09 9.63 1.13
N GLY A 224 -21.39 10.75 1.27
CA GLY A 224 -21.25 11.74 0.20
C GLY A 224 -20.58 11.18 -1.06
N LEU A 225 -19.62 10.27 -0.90
CA LEU A 225 -18.98 9.58 -2.02
C LEU A 225 -19.97 8.69 -2.78
N GLN A 226 -20.76 7.90 -2.06
CA GLN A 226 -21.74 7.01 -2.66
C GLN A 226 -22.81 7.79 -3.43
N SER A 227 -23.32 8.89 -2.83
CA SER A 227 -24.27 9.76 -3.51
C SER A 227 -23.73 10.31 -4.81
N ALA A 228 -22.52 10.88 -4.80
CA ALA A 228 -21.92 11.45 -6.00
C ALA A 228 -21.63 10.41 -7.11
N VAL A 229 -21.32 9.16 -6.75
CA VAL A 229 -21.17 8.07 -7.73
C VAL A 229 -22.51 7.72 -8.35
N ASN A 230 -23.59 7.69 -7.57
CA ASN A 230 -24.94 7.43 -8.06
C ASN A 230 -25.42 8.54 -9.00
N ASP A 231 -25.23 9.81 -8.61
CA ASP A 231 -25.58 10.98 -9.43
C ASP A 231 -24.84 10.94 -10.79
N ALA A 232 -23.55 10.64 -10.78
CA ALA A 232 -22.74 10.50 -12.01
C ALA A 232 -23.17 9.31 -12.88
N ASN A 233 -23.73 8.25 -12.29
CA ASN A 233 -24.32 7.13 -13.02
C ASN A 233 -25.62 7.54 -13.71
N GLU A 234 -26.47 8.28 -13.01
CA GLU A 234 -27.76 8.78 -13.55
C GLU A 234 -27.52 9.75 -14.71
N GLU A 235 -26.56 10.66 -14.59
CA GLU A 235 -26.15 11.57 -15.66
C GLU A 235 -25.66 10.80 -16.90
N ALA A 236 -24.82 9.79 -16.72
CA ALA A 236 -24.31 8.98 -17.82
C ALA A 236 -25.39 8.16 -18.54
N ILE A 237 -26.45 7.76 -17.82
CA ILE A 237 -27.63 7.09 -18.39
C ILE A 237 -28.46 8.09 -19.20
N ALA A 238 -28.66 9.30 -18.68
CA ALA A 238 -29.43 10.35 -19.35
C ALA A 238 -28.75 10.79 -20.67
N GLU A 239 -27.43 10.96 -20.65
CA GLU A 239 -26.66 11.33 -21.87
C GLU A 239 -26.60 10.21 -22.92
N GLY A 240 -26.71 8.95 -22.50
CA GLY A 240 -26.70 7.79 -23.41
C GLY A 240 -28.05 7.46 -24.04
N GLY A 241 -29.12 8.09 -23.59
CA GLY A 241 -30.51 7.80 -24.01
C GLY A 241 -31.00 8.57 -25.27
N ASP A 242 -30.31 9.58 -25.74
CA ASP A 242 -30.77 10.48 -26.83
C ASP A 242 -30.27 10.11 -28.23
N SER A 243 -29.91 8.86 -28.49
CA SER A 243 -29.68 8.39 -29.87
C SER A 243 -30.76 7.38 -30.28
N GLU A 244 -32.02 7.81 -30.26
CA GLU A 244 -33.06 7.16 -31.08
C GLU A 244 -32.84 7.55 -32.53
N ASP A 245 -32.44 6.58 -33.34
CA ASP A 245 -32.22 6.55 -34.76
C ASP A 245 -33.57 6.82 -35.48
N GLU A 246 -33.82 8.06 -35.88
CA GLU A 246 -34.86 8.37 -36.89
C GLU A 246 -34.39 7.92 -38.27
N GLY A 247 -34.40 6.61 -38.48
CA GLY A 247 -34.18 5.99 -39.76
C GLY A 247 -35.52 5.68 -40.43
N GLU A 248 -36.07 6.64 -41.21
CA GLU A 248 -37.16 6.36 -42.20
C GLU A 248 -36.75 5.26 -43.17
N GLY A 249 -37.31 4.08 -43.00
CA GLY A 249 -37.17 2.95 -43.89
C GLY A 249 -38.31 2.90 -44.93
N GLN A 250 -38.03 3.24 -46.19
CA GLN A 250 -38.87 2.82 -47.30
C GLN A 250 -38.52 1.41 -47.76
N GLY A 251 -39.56 0.56 -47.79
CA GLY A 251 -39.47 -0.85 -48.15
C GLY A 251 -39.14 -1.11 -49.61
N ASN A 252 -38.65 -2.30 -49.88
CA ASN A 252 -39.22 -3.12 -50.96
C ASN A 252 -38.84 -4.60 -50.73
N GLY A 253 -39.76 -5.49 -51.07
CA GLY A 253 -39.74 -6.91 -50.82
C GLY A 253 -38.88 -7.73 -51.77
N GLY A 254 -38.72 -8.99 -51.42
CA GLY A 254 -38.30 -10.06 -52.32
C GLY A 254 -37.46 -11.15 -51.71
N GLY A 255 -38.10 -12.24 -51.24
CA GLY A 255 -37.89 -13.66 -51.43
C GLY A 255 -36.53 -14.32 -51.27
N GLY A 256 -36.52 -15.38 -50.46
CA GLY A 256 -35.83 -16.64 -50.81
C GLY A 256 -34.58 -17.07 -50.01
N GLY A 257 -34.75 -17.99 -49.09
CA GLY A 257 -33.98 -19.25 -49.06
C GLY A 257 -32.61 -19.35 -48.39
N GLY A 258 -32.53 -20.06 -47.29
CA GLY A 258 -31.51 -21.13 -47.11
C GLY A 258 -30.23 -20.83 -46.34
N GLY A 259 -30.15 -21.34 -45.10
CA GLY A 259 -29.02 -22.18 -44.68
C GLY A 259 -27.76 -21.59 -44.10
N GLY A 260 -27.47 -21.90 -42.86
CA GLY A 260 -26.11 -22.23 -42.46
C GLY A 260 -25.36 -21.22 -41.54
N GLY A 261 -25.29 -21.59 -40.27
CA GLY A 261 -24.36 -21.37 -39.24
C GLY A 261 -23.12 -20.46 -39.33
N GLY A 262 -22.86 -19.72 -38.29
CA GLY A 262 -21.62 -19.05 -38.11
C GLY A 262 -21.75 -17.89 -37.12
N GLY A 263 -21.61 -18.18 -35.83
CA GLY A 263 -21.64 -17.17 -34.76
C GLY A 263 -20.50 -16.16 -34.88
N GLY A 264 -20.78 -14.99 -35.39
CA GLY A 264 -19.89 -13.84 -35.36
C GLY A 264 -20.49 -12.79 -34.43
N GLY A 265 -20.04 -12.73 -33.19
CA GLY A 265 -20.45 -11.75 -32.24
C GLY A 265 -20.13 -10.33 -32.74
N ARG A 266 -21.18 -9.60 -33.15
CA ARG A 266 -21.12 -8.17 -33.35
C ARG A 266 -20.82 -7.52 -31.99
N ARG A 267 -19.60 -7.01 -31.80
CA ARG A 267 -19.28 -6.04 -30.77
C ARG A 267 -20.13 -4.80 -31.02
N GLY A 268 -21.16 -4.65 -30.18
CA GLY A 268 -21.91 -3.40 -30.07
C GLY A 268 -20.99 -2.29 -29.58
N LYS A 269 -20.79 -1.28 -30.40
CA LYS A 269 -20.22 0.00 -29.96
C LYS A 269 -21.31 0.73 -29.18
N GLY A 270 -20.92 1.27 -28.00
CA GLY A 270 -21.71 2.27 -27.28
C GLY A 270 -22.67 1.71 -26.24
N SER A 271 -22.13 1.03 -25.22
CA SER A 271 -22.75 1.02 -23.90
C SER A 271 -21.85 1.86 -23.01
N GLY A 272 -22.30 3.05 -22.64
CA GLY A 272 -21.70 3.80 -21.54
C GLY A 272 -21.60 2.84 -20.35
N SER A 273 -20.39 2.50 -19.94
CA SER A 273 -20.14 1.60 -18.82
C SER A 273 -20.75 2.25 -17.58
N LEU A 274 -21.94 1.78 -17.17
CA LEU A 274 -22.51 2.09 -15.85
C LEU A 274 -21.40 1.97 -14.82
N LEU A 275 -21.27 3.01 -14.00
CA LEU A 275 -20.37 3.01 -12.85
C LEU A 275 -20.82 1.84 -11.96
N ARG A 276 -19.93 0.90 -11.67
CA ARG A 276 -20.20 -0.10 -10.61
C ARG A 276 -20.42 0.66 -9.31
N ASP A 277 -21.28 0.13 -8.46
CA ASP A 277 -21.44 0.66 -7.11
C ASP A 277 -20.08 0.78 -6.44
N LEU A 278 -19.90 1.82 -5.63
CA LEU A 278 -18.69 2.04 -4.88
C LEU A 278 -18.58 0.94 -3.82
N ASP A 279 -17.52 0.12 -3.88
CA ASP A 279 -17.24 -0.88 -2.85
C ASP A 279 -16.78 -0.18 -1.57
N VAL A 280 -17.63 -0.19 -0.53
CA VAL A 280 -17.35 0.39 0.78
C VAL A 280 -17.26 -0.70 1.83
N LEU A 281 -16.11 -0.79 2.49
CA LEU A 281 -15.85 -1.71 3.58
C LEU A 281 -15.73 -0.94 4.90
N GLU A 282 -16.68 -1.15 5.82
CA GLU A 282 -16.59 -0.63 7.19
C GLU A 282 -15.74 -1.56 8.05
N VAL A 283 -14.66 -1.02 8.64
CA VAL A 283 -13.66 -1.80 9.39
C VAL A 283 -13.42 -1.16 10.76
N SER A 284 -13.78 -1.87 11.83
CA SER A 284 -13.58 -1.40 13.20
C SER A 284 -12.10 -1.19 13.57
N ALA A 285 -11.18 -1.92 12.92
CA ALA A 285 -9.74 -1.69 13.08
C ALA A 285 -9.29 -0.30 12.61
N LEU A 286 -10.11 0.42 11.82
CA LEU A 286 -9.86 1.81 11.40
C LEU A 286 -10.48 2.85 12.36
N ASP A 287 -11.14 2.45 13.44
CA ASP A 287 -11.69 3.39 14.42
C ASP A 287 -10.59 4.19 15.12
N GLU A 288 -10.89 5.41 15.56
CA GLU A 288 -9.92 6.26 16.25
C GLU A 288 -9.37 5.55 17.49
N ILE A 289 -8.18 5.91 17.91
CA ILE A 289 -7.59 5.45 19.16
C ILE A 289 -8.58 5.69 20.31
N ASP A 290 -8.86 4.64 21.06
CA ASP A 290 -9.78 4.71 22.18
C ASP A 290 -9.18 5.58 23.30
N ALA A 291 -9.83 6.69 23.59
CA ALA A 291 -9.43 7.57 24.69
C ALA A 291 -10.02 7.13 26.07
N GLY A 292 -10.77 6.05 26.10
CA GLY A 292 -11.30 5.44 27.32
C GLY A 292 -12.11 6.43 28.15
N ALA A 293 -11.72 6.62 29.42
CA ALA A 293 -12.39 7.54 30.34
C ALA A 293 -12.38 9.01 29.87
N LEU A 294 -11.61 9.37 28.85
CA LEU A 294 -11.50 10.74 28.33
C LEU A 294 -12.35 10.98 27.09
N GLU A 295 -13.09 9.99 26.61
CA GLU A 295 -13.97 10.13 25.44
C GLU A 295 -14.99 11.27 25.63
N GLY A 296 -14.99 12.24 24.70
CA GLY A 296 -15.87 13.40 24.73
C GLY A 296 -15.48 14.52 25.71
N MET A 297 -14.40 14.37 26.49
CA MET A 297 -13.88 15.42 27.36
C MET A 297 -13.15 16.50 26.54
N TYR A 298 -13.10 17.73 27.08
CA TYR A 298 -12.27 18.77 26.49
C TYR A 298 -10.78 18.46 26.68
N ALA A 299 -10.00 18.63 25.62
CA ALA A 299 -8.54 18.39 25.68
C ALA A 299 -7.84 19.29 26.72
N GLU A 300 -8.37 20.50 26.95
CA GLU A 300 -7.88 21.41 27.98
C GLU A 300 -8.06 20.87 29.40
N ASP A 301 -9.16 20.18 29.69
CA ASP A 301 -9.44 19.64 31.00
C ASP A 301 -8.53 18.46 31.34
N PHE A 302 -8.11 17.71 30.34
CA PHE A 302 -7.11 16.64 30.50
C PHE A 302 -5.72 17.23 30.78
N ALA A 303 -5.37 18.35 30.17
CA ALA A 303 -4.06 19.00 30.38
C ALA A 303 -3.98 19.77 31.70
N LYS A 304 -5.10 20.36 32.13
CA LYS A 304 -5.21 21.13 33.37
C LYS A 304 -5.79 20.23 34.46
N ALA A 305 -5.18 20.20 35.66
CA ALA A 305 -5.73 19.55 36.86
C ALA A 305 -6.99 20.29 37.37
N SER A 306 -7.87 20.77 36.48
CA SER A 306 -9.03 21.60 36.80
C SER A 306 -10.29 20.76 36.86
N ARG A 307 -11.06 20.98 37.92
CA ARG A 307 -12.43 20.49 38.23
C ARG A 307 -12.89 19.23 37.49
N GLY A 308 -12.45 18.05 38.00
CA GLY A 308 -12.99 16.76 37.57
C GLY A 308 -12.04 15.88 36.76
N CYS A 309 -10.86 16.35 36.33
CA CYS A 309 -9.86 15.49 35.74
C CYS A 309 -9.01 14.80 36.82
N HIS A 310 -9.11 13.48 36.90
CA HIS A 310 -8.36 12.67 37.88
C HIS A 310 -6.98 12.18 37.34
N TYR A 311 -6.52 12.66 36.16
CA TYR A 311 -5.41 12.04 35.46
C TYR A 311 -4.25 12.98 35.02
N PRO A 312 -3.85 14.03 35.76
CA PRO A 312 -2.80 14.97 35.30
C PRO A 312 -1.43 14.30 35.14
N GLU A 313 -1.10 13.34 35.99
CA GLU A 313 0.15 12.59 35.91
C GLU A 313 0.18 11.66 34.67
N GLN A 314 -0.96 11.07 34.35
CA GLN A 314 -1.08 10.24 33.14
C GLN A 314 -0.95 11.09 31.86
N HIS A 315 -1.49 12.29 31.85
CA HIS A 315 -1.30 13.24 30.75
C HIS A 315 0.19 13.54 30.53
N LYS A 316 0.94 13.90 31.58
CA LYS A 316 2.37 14.16 31.48
C LYS A 316 3.15 12.97 30.94
N LYS A 317 2.89 11.78 31.46
CA LYS A 317 3.50 10.53 30.98
C LYS A 317 3.19 10.27 29.52
N ARG A 318 1.92 10.47 29.10
CA ARG A 318 1.49 10.26 27.73
C ARG A 318 2.06 11.31 26.76
N VAL A 319 2.23 12.57 27.16
CA VAL A 319 2.90 13.60 26.35
C VAL A 319 4.36 13.21 26.08
N ALA A 320 5.04 12.62 27.08
CA ALA A 320 6.42 12.16 26.95
C ALA A 320 6.55 10.89 26.09
N ASP A 321 5.58 9.97 26.21
CA ASP A 321 5.61 8.68 25.51
C ASP A 321 4.20 8.25 25.06
N LYS A 322 3.78 8.74 23.90
CA LYS A 322 2.47 8.38 23.31
C LYS A 322 2.45 6.95 22.78
N LEU A 323 3.60 6.37 22.48
CA LEU A 323 3.70 5.02 21.96
C LEU A 323 3.29 3.98 23.01
N ASN A 324 3.81 4.10 24.22
CA ASN A 324 3.68 3.07 25.25
C ASN A 324 2.64 3.42 26.34
N VAL A 325 2.35 4.70 26.59
CA VAL A 325 1.43 5.12 27.64
C VAL A 325 0.00 5.16 27.12
N LYS A 326 -0.88 4.34 27.73
CA LYS A 326 -2.31 4.26 27.40
C LYS A 326 -3.08 5.50 27.89
N PHE A 327 -4.18 5.78 27.23
CA PHE A 327 -5.25 6.55 27.86
C PHE A 327 -5.83 5.77 29.05
N PRO A 328 -6.37 6.44 30.08
CA PRO A 328 -7.08 5.75 31.16
C PRO A 328 -8.22 4.90 30.60
N ASP A 329 -8.21 3.61 30.88
CA ASP A 329 -9.17 2.63 30.33
C ASP A 329 -9.27 2.58 28.80
N GLY A 330 -8.24 3.08 28.08
CA GLY A 330 -8.20 3.15 26.61
C GLY A 330 -6.94 2.55 26.02
N GLU A 331 -6.63 2.97 24.81
CA GLU A 331 -5.50 2.48 23.99
C GLU A 331 -4.25 3.37 24.07
N ASN A 332 -3.11 2.80 23.68
CA ASN A 332 -1.92 3.50 23.24
C ASN A 332 -1.66 3.20 21.75
N TYR A 333 -0.57 3.75 21.20
CA TYR A 333 -0.23 3.49 19.78
C TYR A 333 0.18 2.04 19.53
N ARG A 334 0.73 1.30 20.51
CA ARG A 334 1.01 -0.14 20.33
C ARG A 334 -0.25 -0.95 20.12
N ASP A 335 -1.32 -0.62 20.84
CA ASP A 335 -2.62 -1.29 20.65
C ASP A 335 -3.16 -1.02 19.23
N VAL A 336 -3.02 0.23 18.74
CA VAL A 336 -3.40 0.60 17.36
C VAL A 336 -2.56 -0.16 16.33
N PHE A 337 -1.23 -0.28 16.54
CA PHE A 337 -0.38 -1.10 15.67
C PHE A 337 -0.85 -2.55 15.64
N ALA A 338 -1.12 -3.14 16.80
CA ALA A 338 -1.52 -4.54 16.90
C ALA A 338 -2.84 -4.83 16.14
N ARG A 339 -3.86 -3.95 16.27
CA ARG A 339 -5.14 -4.16 15.57
C ARG A 339 -5.10 -3.86 14.07
N LEU A 340 -4.12 -3.06 13.62
CA LEU A 340 -3.94 -2.74 12.20
C LEU A 340 -3.06 -3.75 11.46
N GLU A 341 -2.35 -4.63 12.13
CA GLU A 341 -1.35 -5.52 11.52
C GLU A 341 -1.91 -6.35 10.36
N SER A 342 -3.03 -7.04 10.56
CA SER A 342 -3.66 -7.83 9.50
C SER A 342 -4.24 -6.96 8.38
N LEU A 343 -4.85 -5.84 8.76
CA LEU A 343 -5.46 -4.91 7.80
C LEU A 343 -4.41 -4.26 6.87
N LEU A 344 -3.22 -3.96 7.39
CA LEU A 344 -2.11 -3.44 6.58
C LEU A 344 -1.69 -4.42 5.49
N LEU A 345 -1.64 -5.72 5.81
CA LEU A 345 -1.33 -6.77 4.84
C LEU A 345 -2.43 -6.88 3.77
N GLU A 346 -3.70 -6.86 4.17
CA GLU A 346 -4.84 -6.87 3.25
C GLU A 346 -4.84 -5.63 2.35
N MET A 347 -4.55 -4.44 2.92
CA MET A 347 -4.46 -3.18 2.18
C MET A 347 -3.36 -3.24 1.10
N VAL A 348 -2.21 -3.80 1.42
CA VAL A 348 -1.11 -3.97 0.46
C VAL A 348 -1.46 -5.05 -0.58
N ALA A 349 -2.26 -6.05 -0.26
CA ALA A 349 -2.69 -7.12 -1.17
C ALA A 349 -3.84 -6.71 -2.10
N GLU A 350 -4.61 -5.67 -1.77
CA GLU A 350 -5.79 -5.25 -2.54
C GLU A 350 -5.43 -4.92 -4.01
N PRO A 351 -6.05 -5.51 -5.03
CA PRO A 351 -5.71 -5.29 -6.43
C PRO A 351 -6.22 -3.97 -7.01
N GLN A 352 -7.11 -3.26 -6.34
CA GLN A 352 -7.66 -1.98 -6.76
C GLN A 352 -7.03 -0.81 -5.98
N PRO A 353 -7.06 0.44 -6.46
CA PRO A 353 -6.73 1.59 -5.63
C PRO A 353 -7.58 1.60 -4.35
N VAL A 354 -6.98 1.91 -3.22
CA VAL A 354 -7.66 1.94 -1.93
C VAL A 354 -7.75 3.38 -1.43
N VAL A 355 -8.96 3.77 -1.00
CA VAL A 355 -9.17 5.01 -0.25
C VAL A 355 -9.47 4.65 1.20
N VAL A 356 -8.64 5.13 2.12
CA VAL A 356 -8.84 4.94 3.55
C VAL A 356 -9.39 6.22 4.17
N VAL A 357 -10.62 6.16 4.66
CA VAL A 357 -11.27 7.25 5.39
C VAL A 357 -11.27 6.90 6.88
N ALA A 358 -10.35 7.47 7.63
CA ALA A 358 -10.13 7.10 9.02
C ALA A 358 -9.78 8.33 9.90
N HIS A 359 -9.06 8.13 10.97
CA HIS A 359 -8.77 9.10 12.00
C HIS A 359 -7.27 9.33 12.17
N LEU A 360 -6.91 10.38 12.91
CA LEU A 360 -5.53 10.86 12.98
C LEU A 360 -4.55 9.80 13.50
N ALA A 361 -4.85 9.11 14.61
CA ALA A 361 -3.92 8.15 15.17
C ALA A 361 -3.74 6.93 14.26
N VAL A 362 -4.82 6.42 13.71
CA VAL A 362 -4.82 5.29 12.77
C VAL A 362 -4.04 5.61 11.50
N LEU A 363 -4.32 6.76 10.89
CA LEU A 363 -3.64 7.18 9.66
C LEU A 363 -2.15 7.43 9.87
N ARG A 364 -1.73 7.88 11.06
CA ARG A 364 -0.30 7.99 11.42
C ARG A 364 0.41 6.65 11.41
N VAL A 365 -0.26 5.60 11.90
CA VAL A 365 0.28 4.22 11.90
C VAL A 365 0.35 3.69 10.47
N ILE A 366 -0.75 3.80 9.70
CA ILE A 366 -0.79 3.33 8.31
C ILE A 366 0.27 4.05 7.46
N TYR A 367 0.33 5.37 7.54
CA TYR A 367 1.31 6.19 6.81
C TYR A 367 2.74 5.84 7.23
N GLY A 368 2.98 5.71 8.55
CA GLY A 368 4.29 5.34 9.08
C GLY A 368 4.76 3.98 8.58
N TYR A 369 3.87 2.98 8.56
CA TYR A 369 4.15 1.65 8.01
C TYR A 369 4.54 1.71 6.53
N LEU A 370 3.73 2.37 5.69
CA LEU A 370 3.97 2.48 4.25
C LEU A 370 5.24 3.27 3.91
N LYS A 371 5.60 4.26 4.74
CA LYS A 371 6.81 5.09 4.55
C LYS A 371 8.04 4.54 5.27
N GLY A 372 7.93 3.43 5.98
CA GLY A 372 9.04 2.86 6.75
C GLY A 372 9.51 3.73 7.91
N VAL A 373 8.59 4.46 8.55
CA VAL A 373 8.92 5.34 9.69
C VAL A 373 9.00 4.52 10.98
N GLU A 374 9.98 4.80 11.80
CA GLU A 374 10.14 4.17 13.11
C GLU A 374 8.87 4.29 13.97
N PRO A 375 8.41 3.23 14.65
CA PRO A 375 7.18 3.24 15.44
C PRO A 375 7.11 4.36 16.48
N ALA A 376 8.24 4.73 17.09
CA ALA A 376 8.31 5.80 18.07
C ALA A 376 8.02 7.20 17.47
N GLN A 377 8.23 7.38 16.18
CA GLN A 377 7.99 8.64 15.48
C GLN A 377 6.54 8.75 14.97
N CYS A 378 5.85 7.62 14.76
CA CYS A 378 4.49 7.60 14.20
C CYS A 378 3.50 8.51 14.97
N PRO A 379 3.48 8.58 16.31
CA PRO A 379 2.57 9.46 17.05
C PRO A 379 2.73 10.97 16.76
N HIS A 380 3.82 11.37 16.12
CA HIS A 380 4.18 12.76 15.83
C HIS A 380 4.03 13.15 14.36
N LEU A 381 3.68 12.20 13.49
CA LEU A 381 3.47 12.46 12.06
C LEU A 381 2.30 13.42 11.84
N LYS A 382 2.44 14.29 10.84
CA LYS A 382 1.41 15.27 10.47
C LYS A 382 0.56 14.73 9.34
N ILE A 383 -0.70 14.44 9.62
CA ILE A 383 -1.74 14.14 8.62
C ILE A 383 -2.73 15.31 8.66
N PRO A 384 -2.69 16.22 7.68
CA PRO A 384 -3.56 17.41 7.69
C PRO A 384 -5.03 17.04 7.60
N MET A 385 -5.90 17.91 8.16
CA MET A 385 -7.33 17.86 7.94
C MET A 385 -7.64 18.26 6.49
N HIS A 386 -8.73 17.72 5.93
CA HIS A 386 -9.20 18.02 4.59
C HIS A 386 -8.14 17.86 3.49
N CYS A 387 -7.24 16.90 3.69
CA CYS A 387 -6.17 16.56 2.77
C CYS A 387 -6.23 15.07 2.42
N VAL A 388 -6.07 14.76 1.15
CA VAL A 388 -5.86 13.38 0.68
C VAL A 388 -4.35 13.19 0.45
N VAL A 389 -3.75 12.29 1.21
CA VAL A 389 -2.36 11.87 1.02
C VAL A 389 -2.37 10.66 0.09
N GLN A 390 -1.94 10.84 -1.13
CA GLN A 390 -1.83 9.78 -2.12
C GLN A 390 -0.42 9.21 -2.10
N LEU A 391 -0.31 7.91 -1.87
CA LEU A 391 0.92 7.15 -1.86
C LEU A 391 0.98 6.25 -3.09
N ASN A 392 1.86 6.57 -4.01
CA ASN A 392 2.06 5.81 -5.26
C ASN A 392 3.24 4.86 -5.06
N PRO A 393 3.05 3.53 -5.18
CA PRO A 393 4.14 2.58 -5.06
C PRO A 393 5.25 2.86 -6.09
N LYS A 394 6.48 2.74 -5.65
CA LYS A 394 7.69 2.80 -6.47
C LYS A 394 8.50 1.53 -6.22
N GLY A 395 9.50 1.26 -7.02
CA GLY A 395 10.39 0.11 -6.81
C GLY A 395 11.00 0.07 -5.41
N TYR A 396 11.15 1.22 -4.76
CA TYR A 396 11.61 1.35 -3.36
C TYR A 396 10.72 2.37 -2.63
N GLY A 397 9.71 1.87 -1.88
CA GLY A 397 8.81 2.70 -1.08
C GLY A 397 7.70 3.39 -1.87
N TYR A 398 7.31 4.57 -1.44
CA TYR A 398 6.17 5.30 -1.98
C TYR A 398 6.53 6.74 -2.32
N GLU A 399 6.11 7.21 -3.51
CA GLU A 399 6.06 8.63 -3.85
C GLU A 399 4.78 9.22 -3.27
N GLU A 400 4.88 10.41 -2.68
CA GLU A 400 3.78 11.05 -1.98
C GLU A 400 3.29 12.29 -2.73
N TRP A 401 1.97 12.36 -2.89
CA TRP A 401 1.27 13.55 -3.39
C TRP A 401 0.22 13.96 -2.36
N ARG A 402 -0.05 15.26 -2.25
CA ARG A 402 -1.08 15.80 -1.36
C ARG A 402 -2.08 16.62 -2.16
N HIS A 403 -3.35 16.30 -2.00
CA HIS A 403 -4.48 16.97 -2.63
C HIS A 403 -5.31 17.65 -1.55
N TYR A 404 -5.78 18.87 -1.84
CA TYR A 404 -6.61 19.65 -0.92
C TYR A 404 -7.97 19.96 -1.59
N PRO A 405 -8.93 19.03 -1.57
CA PRO A 405 -10.17 19.11 -2.35
C PRO A 405 -11.00 20.37 -2.11
N LEU A 406 -10.92 21.01 -0.94
CA LEU A 406 -11.61 22.27 -0.65
C LEU A 406 -10.92 23.50 -1.24
N MET A 407 -9.64 23.40 -1.63
CA MET A 407 -8.86 24.51 -2.19
C MET A 407 -8.71 24.40 -3.70
N ASP A 408 -8.79 23.18 -4.22
CA ASP A 408 -8.55 22.88 -5.63
C ASP A 408 -9.87 23.02 -6.43
N ASN A 409 -10.47 24.21 -6.46
CA ASN A 409 -11.64 24.50 -7.30
C ASN A 409 -11.30 24.53 -8.80
N GLU A 410 -10.04 24.56 -9.17
CA GLU A 410 -9.50 24.39 -10.53
C GLU A 410 -8.31 23.44 -10.44
N ILE A 411 -8.53 22.15 -10.69
CA ILE A 411 -7.43 21.22 -10.93
C ILE A 411 -6.94 21.49 -12.35
N ASP A 412 -5.90 22.32 -12.44
CA ASP A 412 -5.09 22.48 -13.63
C ASP A 412 -4.54 21.11 -14.04
N GLU A 413 -4.92 20.60 -15.21
CA GLU A 413 -4.64 19.24 -15.68
C GLU A 413 -3.15 18.91 -15.84
N GLU A 414 -2.25 19.90 -15.67
CA GLU A 414 -0.82 19.78 -15.99
C GLU A 414 0.15 19.85 -14.81
N GLN A 415 -0.28 20.14 -13.57
CA GLN A 415 0.67 20.19 -12.44
C GLN A 415 0.24 19.32 -11.26
N PRO A 416 1.08 18.35 -10.85
CA PRO A 416 0.88 17.65 -9.58
C PRO A 416 1.07 18.65 -8.44
N THR A 417 -0.01 18.97 -7.74
CA THR A 417 -0.02 19.89 -6.60
C THR A 417 1.00 19.45 -5.55
N ARG A 418 2.14 20.17 -5.55
CA ARG A 418 3.26 20.12 -4.60
C ARG A 418 3.84 18.73 -4.29
N ARG A 419 4.91 18.37 -5.04
CA ARG A 419 5.93 17.44 -4.53
C ARG A 419 6.46 17.99 -3.21
N VAL A 420 6.28 17.26 -2.14
CA VAL A 420 7.03 17.50 -0.90
C VAL A 420 8.40 16.87 -1.11
N SER A 421 9.42 17.70 -1.36
CA SER A 421 10.82 17.27 -1.29
C SER A 421 11.08 16.83 0.15
N SER A 422 11.48 15.58 0.31
CA SER A 422 11.96 14.96 1.56
C SER A 422 13.21 15.64 2.07
#